data_042227e3dfdd286f3c0a4982df00829c
#
_entry.id   042227e3dfdd286f3c0a4982df00829c
#
_cell.length_a   1.000
_cell.length_b   1.000
_cell.length_c   1.000
_cell.angle_alpha   90.00
_cell.angle_beta   90.00
_cell.angle_gamma   90.00
#
_symmetry.space_group_name_H-M   'P 1'
#
loop_
_entity.id
_entity.type
_entity.pdbx_description
1 polymer ?
#
loop_
_entity_poly.entity_id
_entity_poly.type
_entity_poly.pdbx_seq_one_letter_code
_entity_poly.pdbx_strand_id
1 'polypeptide(L)'
;MLGIIRLILAAIFVVFTTLFALIYCLFSPRNPKHVYFFCRWFNQLHKLIGLKLIQRGLDRAPTPANSVYISNHQSVYDFVTAPGMLRPRTVSLGKKDLLWIPFFGQLYWITGNILINRENKSQARDTIKQVEKAIHQRDLSVWVYPEGTRSKGRGLLPFKTGAFRMAIEAGVPITPMCVSTTHNKIDLNRRDNGVVISEMLEPIDVSGYKIEDARKLAEHCHTLMASKIKELDNEVAQLERQNSKSLSGEQHSL
;
A
#
# COMPACT_ATOMS: atom_id res chain seq x y z
N MET A 1 -27.89 -6.50 -3.58
CA MET A 1 -27.56 -7.45 -4.69
C MET A 1 -26.19 -7.17 -5.30
N LEU A 2 -25.87 -5.93 -5.71
CA LEU A 2 -24.59 -5.59 -6.36
C LEU A 2 -23.36 -5.94 -5.49
N GLY A 3 -23.43 -5.67 -4.19
CA GLY A 3 -22.32 -5.97 -3.26
C GLY A 3 -22.01 -7.47 -3.17
N ILE A 4 -23.03 -8.33 -3.18
CA ILE A 4 -22.84 -9.78 -3.18
C ILE A 4 -22.14 -10.22 -4.47
N ILE A 5 -22.58 -9.72 -5.62
CA ILE A 5 -21.95 -10.01 -6.92
C ILE A 5 -20.48 -9.59 -6.91
N ARG A 6 -20.17 -8.38 -6.43
CA ARG A 6 -18.79 -7.88 -6.32
C ARG A 6 -17.94 -8.74 -5.40
N LEU A 7 -18.47 -9.20 -4.27
CA LEU A 7 -17.76 -10.09 -3.35
C LEU A 7 -17.47 -11.45 -4.00
N ILE A 8 -18.45 -12.03 -4.71
CA ILE A 8 -18.26 -13.29 -5.45
C ILE A 8 -17.18 -13.11 -6.53
N LEU A 9 -17.27 -12.05 -7.33
CA LEU A 9 -16.26 -11.77 -8.37
C LEU A 9 -14.87 -11.52 -7.78
N ALA A 10 -14.77 -10.82 -6.65
CA ALA A 10 -13.51 -10.63 -5.94
C ALA A 10 -12.94 -11.95 -5.41
N ALA A 11 -13.79 -12.83 -4.86
CA ALA A 11 -13.39 -14.16 -4.41
C ALA A 11 -12.89 -15.03 -5.57
N ILE A 12 -13.60 -15.07 -6.69
CA ILE A 12 -13.18 -15.76 -7.92
C ILE A 12 -11.85 -15.23 -8.39
N PHE A 13 -11.67 -13.90 -8.41
CA PHE A 13 -10.41 -13.25 -8.79
C PHE A 13 -9.25 -13.69 -7.87
N VAL A 14 -9.45 -13.72 -6.56
CA VAL A 14 -8.42 -14.14 -5.60
C VAL A 14 -8.05 -15.61 -5.82
N VAL A 15 -9.04 -16.51 -5.97
CA VAL A 15 -8.81 -17.93 -6.24
C VAL A 15 -8.04 -18.12 -7.54
N PHE A 16 -8.53 -17.52 -8.64
CA PHE A 16 -7.88 -17.60 -9.95
C PHE A 16 -6.44 -17.08 -9.90
N THR A 17 -6.24 -15.89 -9.31
CA THR A 17 -4.92 -15.28 -9.19
C THR A 17 -3.96 -16.15 -8.38
N THR A 18 -4.45 -16.80 -7.33
CA THR A 18 -3.63 -17.71 -6.51
C THR A 18 -3.24 -18.96 -7.29
N LEU A 19 -4.17 -19.62 -7.96
CA LEU A 19 -3.89 -20.81 -8.78
C LEU A 19 -2.90 -20.49 -9.89
N PHE A 20 -3.10 -19.35 -10.58
CA PHE A 20 -2.18 -18.87 -11.60
C PHE A 20 -0.79 -18.58 -11.00
N ALA A 21 -0.73 -17.92 -9.83
CA ALA A 21 0.54 -17.61 -9.16
C ALA A 21 1.29 -18.87 -8.72
N LEU A 22 0.61 -19.91 -8.25
CA LEU A 22 1.22 -21.18 -7.91
C LEU A 22 1.95 -21.79 -9.10
N ILE A 23 1.33 -21.78 -10.29
CA ILE A 23 1.94 -22.27 -11.53
C ILE A 23 3.06 -21.32 -11.99
N TYR A 24 2.78 -20.00 -12.04
CA TYR A 24 3.74 -19.01 -12.51
C TYR A 24 5.01 -18.94 -11.68
N CYS A 25 4.91 -19.14 -10.36
CA CYS A 25 6.03 -19.09 -9.44
C CYS A 25 6.80 -20.41 -9.29
N LEU A 26 6.38 -21.51 -9.94
CA LEU A 26 7.07 -22.81 -9.83
C LEU A 26 8.55 -22.73 -10.18
N PHE A 27 8.90 -21.96 -11.23
CA PHE A 27 10.28 -21.86 -11.72
C PHE A 27 11.12 -20.81 -10.99
N SER A 28 10.49 -19.91 -10.24
CA SER A 28 11.18 -18.87 -9.47
C SER A 28 10.38 -18.48 -8.21
N PRO A 29 10.19 -19.43 -7.25
CA PRO A 29 9.39 -19.16 -6.07
C PRO A 29 9.98 -18.02 -5.26
N ARG A 30 9.10 -17.20 -4.68
CA ARG A 30 9.45 -16.06 -3.82
C ARG A 30 10.36 -15.01 -4.49
N ASN A 31 10.28 -14.89 -5.82
CA ASN A 31 10.97 -13.81 -6.53
C ASN A 31 10.23 -12.47 -6.31
N PRO A 32 10.91 -11.42 -5.83
CA PRO A 32 10.29 -10.12 -5.53
C PRO A 32 9.61 -9.44 -6.72
N LYS A 33 10.00 -9.78 -7.95
CA LYS A 33 9.34 -9.29 -9.18
C LYS A 33 7.87 -9.72 -9.27
N HIS A 34 7.52 -10.87 -8.65
CA HIS A 34 6.14 -11.37 -8.65
C HIS A 34 5.20 -10.47 -7.86
N VAL A 35 5.67 -9.89 -6.74
CA VAL A 35 4.86 -8.97 -5.94
C VAL A 35 4.36 -7.80 -6.80
N TYR A 36 5.27 -7.15 -7.53
CA TYR A 36 4.91 -6.05 -8.44
C TYR A 36 3.88 -6.49 -9.49
N PHE A 37 4.09 -7.65 -10.12
CA PHE A 37 3.20 -8.18 -11.13
C PHE A 37 1.77 -8.40 -10.59
N PHE A 38 1.64 -9.14 -9.49
CA PHE A 38 0.32 -9.44 -8.90
C PHE A 38 -0.34 -8.21 -8.25
N CYS A 39 0.43 -7.30 -7.67
CA CYS A 39 -0.09 -6.04 -7.15
C CYS A 39 -0.78 -5.20 -8.23
N ARG A 40 -0.29 -5.20 -9.46
CA ARG A 40 -0.96 -4.52 -10.58
C ARG A 40 -2.31 -5.17 -10.92
N TRP A 41 -2.45 -6.48 -10.77
CA TRP A 41 -3.74 -7.16 -10.93
C TRP A 41 -4.72 -6.75 -9.82
N PHE A 42 -4.29 -6.80 -8.57
CA PHE A 42 -5.10 -6.36 -7.44
C PHE A 42 -5.53 -4.89 -7.56
N ASN A 43 -4.67 -4.05 -8.09
CA ASN A 43 -5.01 -2.64 -8.33
C ASN A 43 -6.22 -2.49 -9.28
N GLN A 44 -6.41 -3.40 -10.27
CA GLN A 44 -7.56 -3.32 -11.18
C GLN A 44 -8.92 -3.56 -10.48
N LEU A 45 -8.92 -4.14 -9.30
CA LEU A 45 -10.14 -4.33 -8.52
C LEU A 45 -10.84 -3.01 -8.15
N HIS A 46 -10.16 -1.86 -8.23
CA HIS A 46 -10.79 -0.54 -8.05
C HIS A 46 -11.97 -0.35 -9.03
N LYS A 47 -11.86 -0.87 -10.26
CA LYS A 47 -12.94 -0.81 -11.26
C LYS A 47 -14.14 -1.66 -10.85
N LEU A 48 -13.89 -2.86 -10.31
CA LEU A 48 -14.94 -3.76 -9.82
C LEU A 48 -15.76 -3.11 -8.70
N ILE A 49 -15.10 -2.38 -7.80
CA ILE A 49 -15.79 -1.71 -6.70
C ILE A 49 -16.34 -0.32 -7.07
N GLY A 50 -16.27 0.08 -8.36
CA GLY A 50 -16.76 1.37 -8.82
C GLY A 50 -16.00 2.57 -8.26
N LEU A 51 -14.66 2.45 -8.14
CA LEU A 51 -13.81 3.51 -7.63
C LEU A 51 -12.96 4.08 -8.76
N LYS A 52 -12.96 5.41 -8.93
CA LYS A 52 -12.01 6.10 -9.81
C LYS A 52 -10.71 6.33 -9.03
N LEU A 53 -9.66 5.59 -9.38
CA LEU A 53 -8.37 5.68 -8.72
C LEU A 53 -7.40 6.52 -9.56
N ILE A 54 -6.90 7.61 -8.98
CA ILE A 54 -5.87 8.48 -9.56
C ILE A 54 -4.56 8.17 -8.86
N GLN A 55 -3.54 7.77 -9.61
CA GLN A 55 -2.21 7.44 -9.09
C GLN A 55 -1.17 8.33 -9.75
N ARG A 56 -0.34 9.02 -8.95
CA ARG A 56 0.65 9.99 -9.44
C ARG A 56 1.92 10.00 -8.62
N GLY A 57 2.97 10.65 -9.11
CA GLY A 57 4.27 10.75 -8.46
C GLY A 57 5.11 9.45 -8.58
N LEU A 58 4.76 8.54 -9.48
CA LEU A 58 5.52 7.30 -9.69
C LEU A 58 6.94 7.55 -10.24
N ASP A 59 7.14 8.66 -10.91
CA ASP A 59 8.42 9.17 -11.42
C ASP A 59 9.37 9.63 -10.31
N ARG A 60 8.85 9.93 -9.11
CA ARG A 60 9.62 10.31 -7.93
C ARG A 60 10.31 9.15 -7.23
N ALA A 61 10.00 7.91 -7.62
CA ALA A 61 10.65 6.74 -7.05
C ALA A 61 12.17 6.82 -7.23
N PRO A 62 12.98 6.52 -6.18
CA PRO A 62 14.44 6.61 -6.29
C PRO A 62 15.00 5.66 -7.35
N THR A 63 16.09 6.09 -7.96
CA THR A 63 16.84 5.31 -8.95
C THR A 63 18.32 5.33 -8.57
N PRO A 64 18.97 4.19 -8.27
CA PRO A 64 18.42 2.83 -8.22
C PRO A 64 17.40 2.63 -7.08
N ALA A 65 16.55 1.64 -7.26
CA ALA A 65 15.22 1.53 -6.65
C ALA A 65 15.15 1.08 -5.20
N ASN A 66 16.19 1.18 -4.39
CA ASN A 66 16.15 0.72 -3.00
C ASN A 66 15.54 1.80 -2.10
N SER A 67 14.42 1.50 -1.51
CA SER A 67 13.71 2.41 -0.60
C SER A 67 12.87 1.64 0.43
N VAL A 68 12.65 2.25 1.57
CA VAL A 68 11.56 1.87 2.47
C VAL A 68 10.34 2.72 2.12
N TYR A 69 9.39 2.14 1.38
CA TYR A 69 8.11 2.76 1.09
C TYR A 69 7.22 2.70 2.34
N ILE A 70 6.66 3.84 2.73
CA ILE A 70 5.70 3.91 3.83
C ILE A 70 4.36 4.43 3.32
N SER A 71 3.25 3.86 3.80
CA SER A 71 1.91 4.31 3.41
C SER A 71 0.97 4.34 4.61
N ASN A 72 -0.05 5.19 4.55
CA ASN A 72 -1.14 5.18 5.52
C ASN A 72 -2.02 3.94 5.35
N HIS A 73 -2.49 3.39 6.48
CA HIS A 73 -3.26 2.14 6.52
C HIS A 73 -4.67 2.38 7.04
N GLN A 74 -5.65 2.35 6.17
CA GLN A 74 -7.01 2.76 6.50
C GLN A 74 -7.98 1.58 6.67
N SER A 75 -8.01 0.67 5.70
CA SER A 75 -9.06 -0.34 5.61
C SER A 75 -8.61 -1.58 4.82
N VAL A 76 -9.54 -2.49 4.54
CA VAL A 76 -9.30 -3.62 3.63
C VAL A 76 -9.12 -3.16 2.18
N TYR A 77 -9.63 -2.00 1.82
CA TYR A 77 -9.53 -1.46 0.46
C TYR A 77 -8.13 -0.95 0.11
N ASP A 78 -7.21 -0.89 1.09
CA ASP A 78 -5.81 -0.56 0.82
C ASP A 78 -5.13 -1.60 -0.09
N PHE A 79 -5.66 -2.84 -0.16
CA PHE A 79 -5.25 -3.84 -1.16
C PHE A 79 -5.62 -3.48 -2.60
N VAL A 80 -6.45 -2.47 -2.78
CA VAL A 80 -6.90 -1.99 -4.09
C VAL A 80 -6.28 -0.62 -4.41
N THR A 81 -6.18 0.27 -3.43
CA THR A 81 -5.80 1.67 -3.65
C THR A 81 -4.30 1.92 -3.64
N ALA A 82 -3.52 1.14 -2.89
CA ALA A 82 -2.08 1.36 -2.75
C ALA A 82 -1.20 0.49 -3.68
N PRO A 83 -1.56 -0.77 -4.04
CA PRO A 83 -0.63 -1.67 -4.75
C PRO A 83 -0.14 -1.18 -6.11
N GLY A 84 -0.93 -0.37 -6.82
CA GLY A 84 -0.53 0.23 -8.10
C GLY A 84 0.65 1.20 -8.00
N MET A 85 0.92 1.70 -6.79
CA MET A 85 2.05 2.60 -6.51
C MET A 85 3.38 1.86 -6.31
N LEU A 86 3.35 0.53 -6.12
CA LEU A 86 4.57 -0.24 -5.90
C LEU A 86 5.50 -0.23 -7.12
N ARG A 87 6.79 -0.22 -6.84
CA ARG A 87 7.84 -0.34 -7.85
C ARG A 87 8.32 -1.79 -7.96
N PRO A 88 8.94 -2.16 -9.10
CA PRO A 88 9.55 -3.49 -9.23
C PRO A 88 10.49 -3.82 -8.06
N ARG A 89 10.56 -5.10 -7.68
CA ARG A 89 11.41 -5.59 -6.59
C ARG A 89 11.05 -5.03 -5.20
N THR A 90 9.80 -4.56 -5.02
CA THR A 90 9.27 -4.17 -3.71
C THR A 90 8.50 -5.33 -3.10
N VAL A 91 8.83 -5.68 -1.86
CA VAL A 91 8.09 -6.66 -1.06
C VAL A 91 7.38 -5.97 0.09
N SER A 92 6.25 -6.50 0.53
CA SER A 92 5.55 -5.95 1.69
C SER A 92 5.80 -6.75 2.96
N LEU A 93 5.73 -6.07 4.11
CA LEU A 93 5.81 -6.65 5.44
C LEU A 93 4.41 -6.88 6.00
N GLY A 94 3.95 -8.13 5.97
CA GLY A 94 2.64 -8.53 6.49
C GLY A 94 2.70 -9.23 7.84
N LYS A 95 1.58 -9.24 8.58
CA LYS A 95 1.45 -10.04 9.81
C LYS A 95 1.51 -11.54 9.45
N LYS A 96 2.15 -12.36 10.29
CA LYS A 96 2.26 -13.82 10.07
C LYS A 96 0.90 -14.50 9.89
N ASP A 97 -0.13 -14.01 10.56
CA ASP A 97 -1.49 -14.57 10.49
C ASP A 97 -2.11 -14.46 9.08
N LEU A 98 -1.59 -13.58 8.21
CA LEU A 98 -2.04 -13.48 6.82
C LEU A 98 -1.87 -14.81 6.07
N LEU A 99 -0.89 -15.65 6.48
CA LEU A 99 -0.65 -16.96 5.87
C LEU A 99 -1.88 -17.88 5.94
N TRP A 100 -2.70 -17.72 6.99
CA TRP A 100 -3.86 -18.56 7.25
C TRP A 100 -5.14 -18.11 6.50
N ILE A 101 -5.09 -16.97 5.80
CA ILE A 101 -6.21 -16.54 4.93
C ILE A 101 -6.19 -17.43 3.67
N PRO A 102 -7.23 -18.25 3.44
CA PRO A 102 -7.28 -19.16 2.31
C PRO A 102 -7.02 -18.44 0.98
N PHE A 103 -6.22 -19.05 0.13
CA PHE A 103 -5.76 -18.54 -1.17
C PHE A 103 -4.91 -17.27 -1.08
N PHE A 104 -5.35 -16.24 -0.38
CA PHE A 104 -4.61 -14.98 -0.26
C PHE A 104 -3.27 -15.15 0.48
N GLY A 105 -3.25 -15.92 1.56
CA GLY A 105 -2.02 -16.13 2.33
C GLY A 105 -0.96 -16.88 1.54
N GLN A 106 -1.36 -17.90 0.79
CA GLN A 106 -0.46 -18.66 -0.08
C GLN A 106 0.08 -17.77 -1.21
N LEU A 107 -0.80 -16.98 -1.85
CA LEU A 107 -0.41 -15.99 -2.86
C LEU A 107 0.61 -15.01 -2.29
N TYR A 108 0.32 -14.45 -1.11
CA TYR A 108 1.19 -13.48 -0.43
C TYR A 108 2.59 -14.04 -0.19
N TRP A 109 2.67 -15.29 0.26
CA TRP A 109 3.94 -15.95 0.58
C TRP A 109 4.72 -16.35 -0.68
N ILE A 110 4.06 -17.01 -1.65
CA ILE A 110 4.73 -17.54 -2.86
C ILE A 110 5.29 -16.44 -3.76
N THR A 111 4.67 -15.25 -3.74
CA THR A 111 5.14 -14.09 -4.49
C THR A 111 6.36 -13.40 -3.88
N GLY A 112 6.77 -13.75 -2.66
CA GLY A 112 8.00 -13.27 -2.03
C GLY A 112 7.81 -12.20 -0.95
N ASN A 113 6.58 -11.86 -0.60
CA ASN A 113 6.31 -10.98 0.53
C ASN A 113 6.82 -11.58 1.85
N ILE A 114 7.10 -10.73 2.83
CA ILE A 114 7.71 -11.10 4.10
C ILE A 114 6.65 -11.11 5.20
N LEU A 115 6.62 -12.19 5.97
CA LEU A 115 5.74 -12.34 7.12
C LEU A 115 6.50 -12.08 8.41
N ILE A 116 5.95 -11.20 9.26
CA ILE A 116 6.54 -10.81 10.54
C ILE A 116 5.63 -11.20 11.70
N ASN A 117 6.20 -11.82 12.73
CA ASN A 117 5.52 -12.04 13.98
C ASN A 117 5.67 -10.79 14.87
N ARG A 118 4.62 -9.95 14.91
CA ARG A 118 4.63 -8.69 15.65
C ARG A 118 4.40 -8.85 17.15
N GLU A 119 3.95 -10.01 17.59
CA GLU A 119 3.67 -10.32 19.00
C GLU A 119 4.95 -10.73 19.73
N ASN A 120 5.90 -11.33 19.02
CA ASN A 120 7.22 -11.66 19.54
C ASN A 120 8.25 -10.60 19.11
N LYS A 121 8.64 -9.74 20.07
CA LYS A 121 9.58 -8.63 19.82
C LYS A 121 10.96 -9.10 19.35
N SER A 122 11.45 -10.24 19.82
CA SER A 122 12.75 -10.80 19.39
C SER A 122 12.65 -11.24 17.93
N GLN A 123 11.67 -12.08 17.59
CA GLN A 123 11.46 -12.54 16.20
C GLN A 123 11.20 -11.36 15.24
N ALA A 124 10.49 -10.34 15.69
CA ALA A 124 10.27 -9.14 14.89
C ALA A 124 11.59 -8.41 14.58
N ARG A 125 12.49 -8.28 15.56
CA ARG A 125 13.82 -7.68 15.35
C ARG A 125 14.68 -8.51 14.39
N ASP A 126 14.68 -9.84 14.55
CA ASP A 126 15.43 -10.74 13.68
C ASP A 126 14.92 -10.67 12.23
N THR A 127 13.59 -10.58 12.06
CA THR A 127 13.00 -10.38 10.73
C THR A 127 13.42 -9.03 10.13
N ILE A 128 13.43 -7.95 10.90
CA ILE A 128 13.87 -6.63 10.43
C ILE A 128 15.34 -6.70 9.97
N LYS A 129 16.23 -7.32 10.74
CA LYS A 129 17.64 -7.51 10.35
C LYS A 129 17.81 -8.35 9.07
N GLN A 130 16.96 -9.37 8.89
CA GLN A 130 16.97 -10.18 7.66
C GLN A 130 16.51 -9.35 6.46
N VAL A 131 15.50 -8.49 6.64
CA VAL A 131 15.00 -7.60 5.59
C VAL A 131 16.05 -6.56 5.21
N GLU A 132 16.73 -5.96 6.19
CA GLU A 132 17.85 -5.03 5.98
C GLU A 132 18.94 -5.66 5.12
N LYS A 133 19.39 -6.86 5.48
CA LYS A 133 20.35 -7.62 4.65
C LYS A 133 19.81 -7.86 3.23
N ALA A 134 18.53 -8.17 3.09
CA ALA A 134 17.92 -8.43 1.80
C ALA A 134 17.81 -7.15 0.94
N ILE A 135 17.64 -5.98 1.53
CA ILE A 135 17.67 -4.68 0.83
C ILE A 135 19.00 -4.52 0.10
N HIS A 136 20.13 -4.77 0.79
CA HIS A 136 21.46 -4.65 0.19
C HIS A 136 21.81 -5.80 -0.76
N GLN A 137 21.64 -7.05 -0.30
CA GLN A 137 22.12 -8.22 -1.06
C GLN A 137 21.28 -8.56 -2.28
N ARG A 138 20.01 -8.19 -2.27
CA ARG A 138 19.04 -8.53 -3.32
C ARG A 138 18.49 -7.33 -4.05
N ASP A 139 18.96 -6.12 -3.75
CA ASP A 139 18.47 -4.89 -4.34
C ASP A 139 16.93 -4.78 -4.21
N LEU A 140 16.43 -4.92 -2.98
CA LEU A 140 15.02 -4.91 -2.65
C LEU A 140 14.58 -3.57 -2.07
N SER A 141 13.34 -3.22 -2.36
CA SER A 141 12.60 -2.22 -1.60
C SER A 141 11.58 -2.90 -0.70
N VAL A 142 11.21 -2.23 0.37
CA VAL A 142 10.24 -2.77 1.34
C VAL A 142 9.10 -1.79 1.51
N TRP A 143 7.86 -2.29 1.43
CA TRP A 143 6.67 -1.51 1.70
C TRP A 143 6.09 -1.84 3.06
N VAL A 144 5.88 -0.82 3.88
CA VAL A 144 5.43 -0.93 5.26
C VAL A 144 4.29 0.04 5.54
N TYR A 145 3.33 -0.40 6.34
CA TYR A 145 2.38 0.48 7.01
C TYR A 145 2.91 0.80 8.42
N PRO A 146 3.51 1.99 8.64
CA PRO A 146 4.21 2.28 9.90
C PRO A 146 3.27 2.41 11.10
N GLU A 147 1.99 2.63 10.89
CA GLU A 147 0.95 2.59 11.93
C GLU A 147 0.85 1.22 12.61
N GLY A 148 1.17 0.15 11.88
CA GLY A 148 1.14 -1.23 12.34
C GLY A 148 -0.27 -1.80 12.55
N THR A 149 -1.32 -1.03 12.31
CA THR A 149 -2.73 -1.44 12.31
C THR A 149 -3.54 -0.52 11.42
N ARG A 150 -4.76 -0.92 11.03
CA ARG A 150 -5.68 -0.09 10.25
C ARG A 150 -6.27 1.01 11.12
N SER A 151 -6.35 2.23 10.57
CA SER A 151 -6.89 3.39 11.29
C SER A 151 -8.41 3.34 11.45
N LYS A 152 -9.13 2.74 10.50
CA LYS A 152 -10.61 2.59 10.53
C LYS A 152 -11.32 3.92 10.81
N GLY A 153 -10.92 4.98 10.11
CA GLY A 153 -11.52 6.31 10.21
C GLY A 153 -11.00 7.20 11.34
N ARG A 154 -9.99 6.77 12.11
CA ARG A 154 -9.37 7.56 13.18
C ARG A 154 -8.30 8.55 12.67
N GLY A 155 -8.23 8.77 11.37
CA GLY A 155 -7.15 9.55 10.75
C GLY A 155 -5.84 8.76 10.67
N LEU A 156 -4.75 9.48 10.48
CA LEU A 156 -3.40 8.89 10.45
C LEU A 156 -2.94 8.58 11.88
N LEU A 157 -2.69 7.31 12.17
CA LEU A 157 -2.25 6.88 13.50
C LEU A 157 -0.75 7.15 13.72
N PRO A 158 -0.29 7.24 14.98
CA PRO A 158 1.13 7.40 15.31
C PRO A 158 1.99 6.30 14.67
N PHE A 159 3.16 6.67 14.15
CA PHE A 159 4.06 5.74 13.50
C PHE A 159 4.94 4.99 14.50
N LYS A 160 5.10 3.68 14.27
CA LYS A 160 6.10 2.84 14.95
C LYS A 160 7.45 3.05 14.29
N THR A 161 8.52 3.01 15.08
CA THR A 161 9.88 3.33 14.62
C THR A 161 10.55 2.24 13.77
N GLY A 162 9.96 1.05 13.64
CA GLY A 162 10.61 -0.09 12.98
C GLY A 162 11.01 0.14 11.52
N ALA A 163 10.12 0.77 10.72
CA ALA A 163 10.42 1.10 9.33
C ALA A 163 11.54 2.14 9.19
N PHE A 164 11.57 3.11 10.10
CA PHE A 164 12.55 4.20 10.11
C PHE A 164 13.93 3.71 10.54
N ARG A 165 14.00 2.85 11.56
CA ARG A 165 15.23 2.15 11.92
C ARG A 165 15.79 1.34 10.76
N MET A 166 14.95 0.56 10.11
CA MET A 166 15.32 -0.23 8.93
C MET A 166 15.92 0.66 7.83
N ALA A 167 15.30 1.79 7.51
CA ALA A 167 15.79 2.70 6.49
C ALA A 167 17.16 3.30 6.85
N ILE A 168 17.35 3.74 8.11
CA ILE A 168 18.59 4.29 8.62
C ILE A 168 19.69 3.22 8.60
N GLU A 169 19.43 2.02 9.13
CA GLU A 169 20.39 0.89 9.18
C GLU A 169 20.78 0.42 7.78
N ALA A 170 19.84 0.41 6.86
CA ALA A 170 20.09 0.07 5.47
C ALA A 170 20.63 1.25 4.63
N GLY A 171 20.72 2.46 5.15
CA GLY A 171 21.20 3.63 4.39
C GLY A 171 20.38 3.90 3.12
N VAL A 172 19.09 3.55 3.11
CA VAL A 172 18.20 3.76 1.97
C VAL A 172 17.13 4.80 2.28
N PRO A 173 16.67 5.59 1.31
CA PRO A 173 15.68 6.63 1.55
C PRO A 173 14.34 6.05 2.00
N ILE A 174 13.54 6.88 2.66
CA ILE A 174 12.13 6.63 2.93
C ILE A 174 11.32 7.33 1.85
N THR A 175 10.43 6.59 1.18
CA THR A 175 9.53 7.15 0.16
C THR A 175 8.08 7.06 0.67
N PRO A 176 7.48 8.19 1.07
CA PRO A 176 6.09 8.20 1.51
C PRO A 176 5.12 8.03 0.34
N MET A 177 4.09 7.23 0.54
CA MET A 177 2.95 7.06 -0.36
C MET A 177 1.67 7.39 0.40
N CYS A 178 1.01 8.48 0.01
CA CYS A 178 -0.21 8.95 0.65
C CYS A 178 -1.44 8.52 -0.15
N VAL A 179 -2.43 7.99 0.52
CA VAL A 179 -3.74 7.66 -0.05
C VAL A 179 -4.80 8.54 0.63
N SER A 180 -5.62 9.23 -0.16
CA SER A 180 -6.75 10.03 0.36
C SER A 180 -7.71 9.17 1.18
N THR A 181 -8.54 9.78 2.01
CA THR A 181 -9.41 9.07 2.94
C THR A 181 -10.42 8.17 2.22
N THR A 182 -10.42 6.89 2.59
CA THR A 182 -11.33 5.86 2.06
C THR A 182 -12.43 5.46 3.07
N HIS A 183 -12.34 5.96 4.31
CA HIS A 183 -13.30 5.61 5.36
C HIS A 183 -14.71 6.08 5.01
N ASN A 184 -15.71 5.19 5.15
CA ASN A 184 -17.11 5.42 4.80
C ASN A 184 -17.36 5.81 3.32
N LYS A 185 -16.32 5.79 2.48
CA LYS A 185 -16.42 6.15 1.06
C LYS A 185 -16.93 4.98 0.22
N ILE A 186 -16.45 3.78 0.46
CA ILE A 186 -16.71 2.61 -0.37
C ILE A 186 -17.88 1.80 0.19
N ASP A 187 -18.96 1.77 -0.58
CA ASP A 187 -20.11 0.88 -0.39
C ASP A 187 -20.23 -0.04 -1.61
N LEU A 188 -20.13 -1.35 -1.37
CA LEU A 188 -20.16 -2.33 -2.45
C LEU A 188 -21.52 -2.40 -3.19
N ASN A 189 -22.60 -1.89 -2.61
CA ASN A 189 -23.90 -1.78 -3.28
C ASN A 189 -24.05 -0.50 -4.10
N ARG A 190 -23.17 0.48 -3.94
CA ARG A 190 -23.18 1.71 -4.72
C ARG A 190 -22.43 1.49 -6.05
N ARG A 191 -22.99 1.95 -7.17
CA ARG A 191 -22.36 1.81 -8.50
C ARG A 191 -21.09 2.61 -8.61
N ASP A 192 -21.13 3.86 -8.16
CA ASP A 192 -20.00 4.79 -8.14
C ASP A 192 -19.61 5.12 -6.70
N ASN A 193 -18.37 4.84 -6.34
CA ASN A 193 -17.78 5.11 -5.04
C ASN A 193 -16.86 6.34 -5.06
N GLY A 194 -16.94 7.14 -6.12
CA GLY A 194 -16.21 8.39 -6.25
C GLY A 194 -14.73 8.22 -6.56
N VAL A 195 -13.94 9.20 -6.13
CA VAL A 195 -12.52 9.32 -6.47
C VAL A 195 -11.65 9.03 -5.26
N VAL A 196 -10.57 8.29 -5.45
CA VAL A 196 -9.46 8.16 -4.50
C VAL A 196 -8.17 8.56 -5.20
N ILE A 197 -7.33 9.33 -4.53
CA ILE A 197 -6.02 9.73 -5.03
C ILE A 197 -4.96 9.03 -4.19
N SER A 198 -4.01 8.40 -4.87
CA SER A 198 -2.78 7.86 -4.28
C SER A 198 -1.59 8.60 -4.86
N GLU A 199 -0.75 9.17 -4.00
CA GLU A 199 0.40 9.97 -4.43
C GLU A 199 1.68 9.52 -3.74
N MET A 200 2.73 9.28 -4.55
CA MET A 200 4.09 9.07 -4.06
C MET A 200 4.76 10.43 -3.89
N LEU A 201 5.34 10.66 -2.72
CA LEU A 201 6.08 11.88 -2.41
C LEU A 201 7.56 11.71 -2.75
N GLU A 202 8.31 12.82 -2.69
CA GLU A 202 9.76 12.80 -2.84
C GLU A 202 10.41 11.90 -1.77
N PRO A 203 11.42 11.13 -2.14
CA PRO A 203 12.20 10.34 -1.19
C PRO A 203 12.87 11.23 -0.14
N ILE A 204 12.79 10.81 1.10
CA ILE A 204 13.45 11.47 2.23
C ILE A 204 14.80 10.80 2.46
N ASP A 205 15.88 11.54 2.30
CA ASP A 205 17.22 11.07 2.61
C ASP A 205 17.38 10.81 4.11
N VAL A 206 18.03 9.70 4.43
CA VAL A 206 18.27 9.28 5.82
C VAL A 206 19.73 9.42 6.24
N SER A 207 20.63 9.86 5.36
CA SER A 207 22.09 9.94 5.61
C SER A 207 22.45 10.81 6.80
N GLY A 208 21.64 11.83 7.12
CA GLY A 208 21.81 12.71 8.28
C GLY A 208 21.21 12.18 9.58
N TYR A 209 20.61 11.00 9.60
CA TYR A 209 19.94 10.44 10.77
C TYR A 209 20.73 9.27 11.36
N LYS A 210 20.81 9.22 12.69
CA LYS A 210 21.32 8.08 13.45
C LYS A 210 20.15 7.21 13.92
N ILE A 211 20.43 5.98 14.38
CA ILE A 211 19.42 5.05 14.90
C ILE A 211 18.58 5.65 16.03
N GLU A 212 19.20 6.49 16.85
CA GLU A 212 18.54 7.19 17.95
C GLU A 212 17.50 8.19 17.44
N ASP A 213 17.70 8.73 16.24
CA ASP A 213 16.81 9.71 15.58
C ASP A 213 15.60 9.07 14.89
N ALA A 214 15.47 7.74 14.91
CA ALA A 214 14.38 7.03 14.23
C ALA A 214 12.98 7.52 14.65
N ARG A 215 12.82 7.99 15.88
CA ARG A 215 11.56 8.59 16.35
C ARG A 215 11.32 9.97 15.73
N LYS A 216 12.35 10.81 15.69
CA LYS A 216 12.30 12.14 15.06
C LYS A 216 11.97 12.03 13.56
N LEU A 217 12.60 11.08 12.86
CA LEU A 217 12.31 10.80 11.46
C LEU A 217 10.86 10.29 11.26
N ALA A 218 10.35 9.44 12.17
CA ALA A 218 8.97 8.98 12.13
C ALA A 218 7.97 10.12 12.32
N GLU A 219 8.22 11.04 13.24
CA GLU A 219 7.40 12.22 13.51
C GLU A 219 7.43 13.19 12.31
N HIS A 220 8.59 13.41 11.70
CA HIS A 220 8.73 14.20 10.48
C HIS A 220 7.88 13.62 9.33
N CYS A 221 8.03 12.32 9.04
CA CYS A 221 7.26 11.64 8.01
C CYS A 221 5.75 11.66 8.31
N HIS A 222 5.36 11.49 9.58
CA HIS A 222 3.95 11.55 9.99
C HIS A 222 3.34 12.92 9.69
N THR A 223 4.03 14.01 10.07
CA THR A 223 3.57 15.38 9.83
C THR A 223 3.43 15.66 8.34
N LEU A 224 4.44 15.28 7.54
CA LEU A 224 4.42 15.42 6.08
C LEU A 224 3.24 14.67 5.45
N MET A 225 3.06 13.39 5.82
CA MET A 225 1.97 12.56 5.29
C MET A 225 0.60 13.05 5.74
N ALA A 226 0.44 13.50 6.99
CA ALA A 226 -0.82 14.05 7.49
C ALA A 226 -1.25 15.30 6.70
N SER A 227 -0.30 16.21 6.42
CA SER A 227 -0.55 17.39 5.59
C SER A 227 -0.95 17.01 4.16
N LYS A 228 -0.22 16.06 3.55
CA LYS A 228 -0.52 15.61 2.19
C LYS A 228 -1.87 14.90 2.09
N ILE A 229 -2.23 14.03 3.04
CA ILE A 229 -3.53 13.37 3.04
C ILE A 229 -4.67 14.39 3.08
N LYS A 230 -4.53 15.45 3.91
CA LYS A 230 -5.51 16.54 3.96
C LYS A 230 -5.62 17.30 2.63
N GLU A 231 -4.50 17.54 1.96
CA GLU A 231 -4.47 18.15 0.63
C GLU A 231 -5.20 17.27 -0.40
N LEU A 232 -4.90 15.95 -0.42
CA LEU A 232 -5.56 14.99 -1.30
C LEU A 232 -7.07 14.89 -1.04
N ASP A 233 -7.49 14.92 0.22
CA ASP A 233 -8.92 14.91 0.59
C ASP A 233 -9.66 16.16 0.09
N ASN A 234 -9.02 17.32 0.17
CA ASN A 234 -9.58 18.57 -0.36
C ASN A 234 -9.71 18.51 -1.89
N GLU A 235 -8.70 17.97 -2.59
CA GLU A 235 -8.73 17.79 -4.04
C GLU A 235 -9.83 16.81 -4.46
N VAL A 236 -9.95 15.67 -3.77
CA VAL A 236 -11.03 14.71 -4.00
C VAL A 236 -12.39 15.38 -3.86
N ALA A 237 -12.60 16.19 -2.81
CA ALA A 237 -13.86 16.90 -2.61
C ALA A 237 -14.16 17.89 -3.74
N GLN A 238 -13.14 18.55 -4.31
CA GLN A 238 -13.31 19.44 -5.46
C GLN A 238 -13.69 18.67 -6.73
N LEU A 239 -12.99 17.58 -7.03
CA LEU A 239 -13.27 16.72 -8.20
C LEU A 239 -14.68 16.14 -8.16
N GLU A 240 -15.14 15.70 -6.99
CA GLU A 240 -16.49 15.13 -6.83
C GLU A 240 -17.58 16.20 -6.99
N ARG A 241 -17.35 17.43 -6.51
CA ARG A 241 -18.27 18.55 -6.74
C ARG A 241 -18.36 18.94 -8.23
N GLN A 242 -17.25 18.93 -8.96
CA GLN A 242 -17.22 19.20 -10.39
C GLN A 242 -17.98 18.13 -11.18
N ASN A 243 -17.75 16.86 -10.87
CA ASN A 243 -18.47 15.74 -11.50
C ASN A 243 -19.99 15.82 -11.25
N SER A 244 -20.41 16.19 -10.05
CA SER A 244 -21.85 16.33 -9.72
C SER A 244 -22.50 17.49 -10.50
N LYS A 245 -21.80 18.58 -10.72
CA LYS A 245 -22.31 19.73 -11.50
C LYS A 245 -22.43 19.41 -12.99
N SER A 246 -21.46 18.67 -13.57
CA SER A 246 -21.54 18.26 -14.99
C SER A 246 -22.73 17.35 -15.25
N LEU A 247 -23.01 16.40 -14.35
CA LEU A 247 -24.15 15.51 -14.47
C LEU A 247 -25.51 16.23 -14.31
N SER A 248 -25.59 17.29 -13.48
CA SER A 248 -26.81 18.09 -13.32
C SER A 248 -27.00 19.09 -14.46
N GLY A 249 -25.94 19.58 -15.09
CA GLY A 249 -26.00 20.50 -16.24
C GLY A 249 -26.47 19.82 -17.53
N GLU A 250 -26.12 18.57 -17.75
CA GLU A 250 -26.60 17.77 -18.90
C GLU A 250 -28.09 17.40 -18.83
N GLN A 251 -28.68 17.34 -17.62
CA GLN A 251 -30.12 17.07 -17.45
C GLN A 251 -31.02 18.29 -17.73
N HIS A 252 -30.47 19.50 -17.82
CA HIS A 252 -31.22 20.72 -18.09
C HIS A 252 -31.10 21.20 -19.55
N SER A 253 -30.38 20.46 -20.41
CA SER A 253 -30.16 20.77 -21.82
C SER A 253 -30.86 19.78 -22.79
N LEU A 254 -31.75 18.94 -22.29
CA LEU A 254 -32.65 18.05 -23.03
C LEU A 254 -34.13 18.42 -22.74
#